data_559cf086d8677f0045dee877ea47bc53
#
_entry.id   559cf086d8677f0045dee877ea47bc53
#
_cell.length_a   1.000
_cell.length_b   1.000
_cell.length_c   1.000
_cell.angle_alpha   90.00
_cell.angle_beta   90.00
_cell.angle_gamma   90.00
#
_symmetry.space_group_name_H-M   'P 1'
#
loop_
_entity.id
_entity.type
_entity.pdbx_description
1 polymer ?
#
loop_
_entity_poly.entity_id
_entity_poly.type
_entity_poly.pdbx_seq_one_letter_code
_entity_poly.pdbx_strand_id
1 'polypeptide(L)'
;MNHNINVYKKKFGIGVVLILSTIVLFLIYITFSKISLNKSSNKYFLISRKEIINNLEKQAYSNSKINSILKNIDKYPNELLELLSKNIETVDFVYNYPNHLQKNKKSISIKDYYKSGEIPLFLQWDEKWGYDKYGDDYIAVDGCAPTSLSMVAVGLTGNTDINPLVVSNYAYDNGFYVEGVGSSWSLISTGARHFGLDSQELSLSKSSILSTLEAGNPIIVTVGPGTFTSTGHFLVLTGLTSDGKIKINDPNSKYNSSKSWDVDVFLKETRNLWKISKL
;
A
#
# COMPACT_ATOMS: atom_id res chain seq x y z
N MET A 1 66.90 -13.93 32.68
CA MET A 1 66.24 -13.59 31.40
C MET A 1 64.86 -14.23 31.20
N ASN A 2 64.54 -15.35 31.85
CA ASN A 2 63.24 -16.06 31.67
C ASN A 2 62.04 -15.51 32.44
N HIS A 3 62.23 -14.65 33.45
CA HIS A 3 61.11 -14.17 34.29
C HIS A 3 60.28 -13.05 33.58
N ASN A 4 60.93 -12.24 32.76
CA ASN A 4 60.27 -11.15 32.03
C ASN A 4 59.37 -11.64 30.84
N ILE A 5 59.73 -12.75 30.20
CA ILE A 5 58.97 -13.29 29.05
C ILE A 5 57.62 -13.83 29.50
N ASN A 6 57.50 -14.43 30.68
CA ASN A 6 56.24 -14.97 31.22
C ASN A 6 55.24 -13.86 31.63
N VAL A 7 55.74 -12.72 32.10
CA VAL A 7 54.88 -11.58 32.47
C VAL A 7 54.31 -10.91 31.22
N TYR A 8 55.05 -10.79 30.13
CA TYR A 8 54.56 -10.24 28.86
C TYR A 8 53.50 -11.16 28.19
N LYS A 9 53.74 -12.49 28.18
CA LYS A 9 52.78 -13.47 27.66
C LYS A 9 51.46 -13.44 28.45
N LYS A 10 51.54 -13.31 29.80
CA LYS A 10 50.34 -13.23 30.64
C LYS A 10 49.56 -11.95 30.42
N LYS A 11 50.23 -10.79 30.28
CA LYS A 11 49.59 -9.49 29.98
C LYS A 11 48.97 -9.48 28.58
N PHE A 12 49.64 -10.09 27.59
CA PHE A 12 49.12 -10.20 26.23
C PHE A 12 47.87 -11.09 26.17
N GLY A 13 47.87 -12.22 26.86
CA GLY A 13 46.71 -13.10 26.95
C GLY A 13 45.49 -12.42 27.62
N ILE A 14 45.69 -11.63 28.68
CA ILE A 14 44.62 -10.88 29.34
C ILE A 14 44.04 -9.80 28.40
N GLY A 15 44.91 -9.09 27.66
CA GLY A 15 44.47 -8.10 26.69
C GLY A 15 43.60 -8.68 25.57
N VAL A 16 43.97 -9.86 25.04
CA VAL A 16 43.22 -10.56 24.00
C VAL A 16 41.86 -11.04 24.53
N VAL A 17 41.81 -11.56 25.73
CA VAL A 17 40.53 -11.99 26.37
C VAL A 17 39.60 -10.81 26.60
N LEU A 18 40.12 -9.66 27.05
CA LEU A 18 39.33 -8.44 27.22
C LEU A 18 38.75 -7.91 25.87
N ILE A 19 39.55 -7.93 24.81
CA ILE A 19 39.09 -7.50 23.47
C ILE A 19 38.00 -8.46 22.97
N LEU A 20 38.17 -9.77 23.10
CA LEU A 20 37.18 -10.75 22.69
C LEU A 20 35.87 -10.60 23.49
N SER A 21 35.95 -10.35 24.79
CA SER A 21 34.77 -10.14 25.64
C SER A 21 34.00 -8.87 25.24
N THR A 22 34.69 -7.78 24.90
CA THR A 22 34.04 -6.55 24.43
C THR A 22 33.39 -6.73 23.07
N ILE A 23 33.99 -7.48 22.17
CA ILE A 23 33.38 -7.81 20.84
C ILE A 23 32.10 -8.66 21.04
N VAL A 24 32.13 -9.65 21.92
CA VAL A 24 30.98 -10.49 22.20
C VAL A 24 29.84 -9.66 22.83
N LEU A 25 30.15 -8.80 23.81
CA LEU A 25 29.16 -7.90 24.40
C LEU A 25 28.58 -6.91 23.36
N PHE A 26 29.38 -6.40 22.45
CA PHE A 26 28.93 -5.52 21.38
C PHE A 26 28.01 -6.26 20.37
N LEU A 27 28.33 -7.50 20.01
CA LEU A 27 27.46 -8.34 19.17
C LEU A 27 26.14 -8.68 19.87
N ILE A 28 26.16 -8.98 21.17
CA ILE A 28 24.96 -9.20 21.97
C ILE A 28 24.12 -7.91 22.01
N TYR A 29 24.75 -6.75 22.21
CA TYR A 29 24.07 -5.45 22.20
C TYR A 29 23.41 -5.16 20.84
N ILE A 30 24.11 -5.42 19.71
CA ILE A 30 23.54 -5.23 18.36
C ILE A 30 22.36 -6.19 18.12
N THR A 31 22.47 -7.45 18.53
CA THR A 31 21.37 -8.41 18.38
C THR A 31 20.19 -8.02 19.26
N PHE A 32 20.43 -7.59 20.49
CA PHE A 32 19.37 -7.12 21.41
C PHE A 32 18.71 -5.83 20.91
N SER A 33 19.49 -4.89 20.36
CA SER A 33 18.95 -3.65 19.80
C SER A 33 18.14 -3.92 18.51
N LYS A 34 18.57 -4.83 17.63
CA LYS A 34 17.80 -5.28 16.48
C LYS A 34 16.49 -5.97 16.86
N ILE A 35 16.51 -6.82 17.88
CA ILE A 35 15.31 -7.49 18.42
C ILE A 35 14.37 -6.46 19.06
N SER A 36 14.90 -5.48 19.79
CA SER A 36 14.11 -4.40 20.41
C SER A 36 13.52 -3.45 19.37
N LEU A 37 14.26 -3.09 18.33
CA LEU A 37 13.78 -2.27 17.21
C LEU A 37 12.70 -3.01 16.41
N ASN A 38 12.89 -4.30 16.12
CA ASN A 38 11.86 -5.12 15.44
C ASN A 38 10.59 -5.29 16.31
N LYS A 39 10.74 -5.39 17.62
CA LYS A 39 9.61 -5.48 18.55
C LYS A 39 8.86 -4.16 18.71
N SER A 40 9.56 -3.03 18.55
CA SER A 40 8.97 -1.68 18.63
C SER A 40 8.29 -1.27 17.32
N SER A 41 8.85 -1.61 16.14
CA SER A 41 8.26 -1.30 14.85
C SER A 41 7.00 -2.11 14.56
N ASN A 42 6.94 -3.38 14.99
CA ASN A 42 5.74 -4.21 14.88
C ASN A 42 4.59 -3.81 15.82
N LYS A 43 4.81 -2.88 16.75
CA LYS A 43 3.77 -2.52 17.74
C LYS A 43 2.80 -1.45 17.27
N TYR A 44 3.07 -0.73 16.20
CA TYR A 44 2.28 0.45 15.80
C TYR A 44 1.26 0.23 14.69
N PHE A 45 1.25 -0.91 13.97
CA PHE A 45 0.40 -1.06 12.77
C PHE A 45 -0.40 -2.37 12.63
N LEU A 46 -0.21 -3.36 13.48
CA LEU A 46 -1.00 -4.59 13.42
C LEU A 46 -2.08 -4.57 14.52
N ILE A 47 -3.33 -4.51 14.08
CA ILE A 47 -4.45 -4.91 14.94
C ILE A 47 -4.16 -6.34 15.40
N SER A 48 -4.33 -6.62 16.70
CA SER A 48 -4.08 -7.98 17.19
C SER A 48 -5.00 -8.97 16.48
N ARG A 49 -4.52 -10.20 16.19
CA ARG A 49 -5.37 -11.25 15.57
C ARG A 49 -6.70 -11.42 16.33
N LYS A 50 -6.69 -11.26 17.65
CA LYS A 50 -7.89 -11.30 18.48
C LYS A 50 -8.88 -10.18 18.13
N GLU A 51 -8.39 -8.99 17.88
CA GLU A 51 -9.23 -7.84 17.50
C GLU A 51 -9.79 -8.00 16.09
N ILE A 52 -8.99 -8.53 15.14
CA ILE A 52 -9.47 -8.90 13.79
C ILE A 52 -10.63 -9.88 13.92
N ILE A 53 -10.46 -10.96 14.68
CA ILE A 53 -11.50 -11.98 14.88
C ILE A 53 -12.74 -11.36 15.49
N ASN A 54 -12.64 -10.58 16.56
CA ASN A 54 -13.76 -9.91 17.19
C ASN A 54 -14.55 -9.00 16.23
N ASN A 55 -13.83 -8.30 15.33
CA ASN A 55 -14.47 -7.45 14.31
C ASN A 55 -15.19 -8.28 13.25
N LEU A 56 -14.58 -9.38 12.80
CA LEU A 56 -15.19 -10.30 11.85
C LEU A 56 -16.43 -11.03 12.45
N GLU A 57 -16.38 -11.45 13.72
CA GLU A 57 -17.52 -12.05 14.42
C GLU A 57 -18.73 -11.12 14.45
N LYS A 58 -18.52 -9.82 14.70
CA LYS A 58 -19.60 -8.82 14.64
C LYS A 58 -20.22 -8.70 13.25
N GLN A 59 -19.42 -8.78 12.20
CA GLN A 59 -19.87 -8.70 10.81
C GLN A 59 -20.50 -10.02 10.32
N ALA A 60 -20.16 -11.15 10.93
CA ALA A 60 -20.64 -12.47 10.57
C ALA A 60 -22.16 -12.66 10.74
N TYR A 61 -22.82 -11.89 11.64
CA TYR A 61 -24.26 -11.96 11.85
C TYR A 61 -25.07 -11.70 10.58
N SER A 62 -24.56 -10.88 9.67
CA SER A 62 -25.22 -10.51 8.43
C SER A 62 -24.58 -11.10 7.17
N ASN A 63 -23.48 -11.88 7.30
CA ASN A 63 -22.74 -12.36 6.15
C ASN A 63 -22.25 -13.81 6.32
N SER A 64 -22.87 -14.75 5.57
CA SER A 64 -22.54 -16.18 5.61
C SER A 64 -21.12 -16.50 5.15
N LYS A 65 -20.51 -15.69 4.25
CA LYS A 65 -19.13 -15.87 3.80
C LYS A 65 -18.15 -15.59 4.92
N ILE A 66 -18.39 -14.57 5.75
CA ILE A 66 -17.56 -14.29 6.93
C ILE A 66 -17.65 -15.45 7.93
N ASN A 67 -18.83 -16.02 8.14
CA ASN A 67 -18.97 -17.24 8.97
C ASN A 67 -18.12 -18.40 8.43
N SER A 68 -18.09 -18.57 7.11
CA SER A 68 -17.29 -19.61 6.46
C SER A 68 -15.77 -19.36 6.59
N ILE A 69 -15.36 -18.09 6.50
CA ILE A 69 -13.97 -17.66 6.74
C ILE A 69 -13.57 -17.98 8.19
N LEU A 70 -14.37 -17.58 9.17
CA LEU A 70 -14.12 -17.80 10.60
C LEU A 70 -14.00 -19.30 10.95
N LYS A 71 -14.85 -20.16 10.36
CA LYS A 71 -14.76 -21.61 10.52
C LYS A 71 -13.48 -22.23 9.94
N ASN A 72 -12.81 -21.55 9.04
CA ASN A 72 -11.62 -22.01 8.33
C ASN A 72 -10.46 -21.00 8.42
N ILE A 73 -10.40 -20.27 9.51
CA ILE A 73 -9.57 -19.06 9.66
C ILE A 73 -8.07 -19.30 9.41
N ASP A 74 -7.61 -20.53 9.65
CA ASP A 74 -6.19 -20.90 9.45
C ASP A 74 -5.80 -21.02 7.98
N LYS A 75 -6.78 -20.99 7.06
CA LYS A 75 -6.54 -20.98 5.60
C LYS A 75 -6.27 -19.57 5.06
N TYR A 76 -6.40 -18.54 5.89
CA TYR A 76 -6.34 -17.15 5.47
C TYR A 76 -5.17 -16.42 6.14
N PRO A 77 -4.34 -15.69 5.36
CA PRO A 77 -3.31 -14.81 5.90
C PRO A 77 -3.91 -13.72 6.79
N ASN A 78 -3.18 -13.32 7.82
CA ASN A 78 -3.64 -12.27 8.75
C ASN A 78 -3.91 -10.95 8.03
N GLU A 79 -3.10 -10.61 7.05
CA GLU A 79 -3.18 -9.38 6.26
C GLU A 79 -4.53 -9.30 5.50
N LEU A 80 -4.99 -10.41 4.95
CA LEU A 80 -6.28 -10.48 4.25
C LEU A 80 -7.46 -10.49 5.24
N LEU A 81 -7.31 -11.13 6.41
CA LEU A 81 -8.32 -11.05 7.47
C LEU A 81 -8.43 -9.63 8.03
N GLU A 82 -7.32 -8.94 8.18
CA GLU A 82 -7.28 -7.53 8.60
C GLU A 82 -7.93 -6.63 7.55
N LEU A 83 -7.61 -6.81 6.28
CA LEU A 83 -8.25 -6.11 5.16
C LEU A 83 -9.78 -6.26 5.23
N LEU A 84 -10.29 -7.49 5.35
CA LEU A 84 -11.72 -7.76 5.47
C LEU A 84 -12.33 -7.12 6.72
N SER A 85 -11.64 -7.18 7.86
CA SER A 85 -12.14 -6.62 9.11
C SER A 85 -12.34 -5.10 9.05
N LYS A 86 -11.60 -4.41 8.19
CA LYS A 86 -11.65 -2.96 7.94
C LYS A 86 -12.53 -2.58 6.76
N ASN A 87 -12.66 -3.47 5.76
CA ASN A 87 -13.39 -3.20 4.53
C ASN A 87 -14.26 -4.39 4.11
N ILE A 88 -15.54 -4.32 4.41
CA ILE A 88 -16.53 -5.37 4.09
C ILE A 88 -16.67 -5.62 2.57
N GLU A 89 -16.34 -4.64 1.73
CA GLU A 89 -16.38 -4.80 0.27
C GLU A 89 -15.45 -5.90 -0.23
N THR A 90 -14.43 -6.27 0.55
CA THR A 90 -13.42 -7.28 0.20
C THR A 90 -13.85 -8.72 0.54
N VAL A 91 -15.07 -8.92 1.03
CA VAL A 91 -15.51 -10.23 1.52
C VAL A 91 -15.39 -11.34 0.49
N ASP A 92 -15.76 -11.08 -0.77
CA ASP A 92 -15.68 -12.07 -1.85
C ASP A 92 -14.24 -12.38 -2.21
N PHE A 93 -13.43 -11.37 -2.31
CA PHE A 93 -11.99 -11.48 -2.54
C PHE A 93 -11.33 -12.35 -1.45
N VAL A 94 -11.54 -12.02 -0.16
CA VAL A 94 -10.94 -12.80 0.93
C VAL A 94 -11.49 -14.22 0.96
N TYR A 95 -12.81 -14.41 0.82
CA TYR A 95 -13.44 -15.72 0.80
C TYR A 95 -12.86 -16.64 -0.30
N ASN A 96 -12.53 -16.11 -1.46
CA ASN A 96 -12.02 -16.85 -2.61
C ASN A 96 -10.51 -17.15 -2.55
N TYR A 97 -9.77 -16.61 -1.57
CA TYR A 97 -8.32 -16.78 -1.46
C TYR A 97 -7.85 -18.25 -1.49
N PRO A 98 -8.45 -19.19 -0.73
CA PRO A 98 -7.99 -20.59 -0.78
C PRO A 98 -8.17 -21.24 -2.15
N ASN A 99 -9.20 -20.83 -2.92
CA ASN A 99 -9.44 -21.31 -4.27
C ASN A 99 -8.45 -20.73 -5.26
N HIS A 100 -8.00 -19.48 -5.03
CA HIS A 100 -6.98 -18.83 -5.87
C HIS A 100 -5.66 -19.62 -5.85
N LEU A 101 -5.23 -20.13 -4.69
CA LEU A 101 -4.00 -20.89 -4.54
C LEU A 101 -3.97 -22.17 -5.40
N GLN A 102 -5.13 -22.68 -5.84
CA GLN A 102 -5.27 -23.89 -6.64
C GLN A 102 -5.38 -23.59 -8.15
N LYS A 103 -5.49 -22.32 -8.54
CA LYS A 103 -5.66 -21.92 -9.95
C LYS A 103 -4.33 -21.63 -10.63
N ASN A 104 -4.18 -22.06 -11.88
CA ASN A 104 -3.10 -21.59 -12.73
C ASN A 104 -3.26 -20.10 -13.01
N LYS A 105 -2.17 -19.35 -12.89
CA LYS A 105 -2.14 -17.91 -13.16
C LYS A 105 -2.45 -17.68 -14.64
N LYS A 106 -3.52 -16.92 -14.91
CA LYS A 106 -3.90 -16.50 -16.26
C LYS A 106 -3.26 -15.15 -16.60
N SER A 107 -3.07 -14.87 -17.87
CA SER A 107 -2.69 -13.53 -18.33
C SER A 107 -3.77 -12.52 -17.93
N ILE A 108 -3.34 -11.36 -17.41
CA ILE A 108 -4.24 -10.29 -17.02
C ILE A 108 -4.63 -9.50 -18.26
N SER A 109 -5.93 -9.37 -18.49
CA SER A 109 -6.49 -8.44 -19.49
C SER A 109 -7.40 -7.43 -18.79
N ILE A 110 -7.18 -6.15 -19.10
CA ILE A 110 -7.99 -5.03 -18.60
C ILE A 110 -8.63 -4.24 -19.74
N LYS A 111 -8.67 -4.80 -20.97
CA LYS A 111 -9.27 -4.14 -22.13
C LYS A 111 -10.72 -3.74 -21.90
N ASP A 112 -11.48 -4.57 -21.19
CA ASP A 112 -12.89 -4.33 -20.90
C ASP A 112 -13.14 -3.19 -19.90
N TYR A 113 -12.11 -2.75 -19.19
CA TYR A 113 -12.19 -1.62 -18.26
C TYR A 113 -11.93 -0.27 -18.95
N TYR A 114 -11.26 -0.30 -20.10
CA TYR A 114 -10.88 0.92 -20.81
C TYR A 114 -12.04 1.48 -21.62
N LYS A 115 -12.30 2.77 -21.42
CA LYS A 115 -13.16 3.59 -22.28
C LYS A 115 -12.45 4.90 -22.57
N SER A 116 -12.42 5.29 -23.83
CA SER A 116 -11.78 6.54 -24.25
C SER A 116 -12.39 7.75 -23.52
N GLY A 117 -11.54 8.59 -22.96
CA GLY A 117 -11.97 9.80 -22.22
C GLY A 117 -12.38 9.55 -20.77
N GLU A 118 -12.29 8.32 -20.27
CA GLU A 118 -12.59 8.00 -18.88
C GLU A 118 -11.35 7.46 -18.16
N ILE A 119 -11.19 7.79 -16.88
CA ILE A 119 -10.22 7.13 -16.00
C ILE A 119 -10.90 5.89 -15.42
N PRO A 120 -10.46 4.66 -15.78
CA PRO A 120 -11.10 3.44 -15.30
C PRO A 120 -10.95 3.29 -13.78
N LEU A 121 -11.93 2.71 -13.11
CA LEU A 121 -11.82 2.30 -11.72
C LEU A 121 -11.18 0.92 -11.63
N PHE A 122 -10.02 0.82 -11.00
CA PHE A 122 -9.41 -0.44 -10.60
C PHE A 122 -9.44 -0.55 -9.08
N LEU A 123 -9.78 -1.74 -8.59
CA LEU A 123 -9.72 -2.02 -7.15
C LEU A 123 -8.41 -2.74 -6.85
N GLN A 124 -7.66 -2.30 -5.85
CA GLN A 124 -6.41 -2.94 -5.45
C GLN A 124 -6.63 -4.41 -5.04
N TRP A 125 -7.85 -4.76 -4.62
CA TRP A 125 -8.28 -6.10 -4.26
C TRP A 125 -9.07 -6.83 -5.37
N ASP A 126 -8.94 -6.46 -6.65
CA ASP A 126 -9.44 -7.29 -7.77
C ASP A 126 -8.65 -8.60 -7.82
N GLU A 127 -9.35 -9.75 -7.98
CA GLU A 127 -8.73 -11.09 -8.02
C GLU A 127 -7.69 -11.25 -9.14
N LYS A 128 -7.67 -10.39 -10.14
CA LYS A 128 -6.71 -10.43 -11.24
C LYS A 128 -5.29 -10.12 -10.80
N TRP A 129 -5.12 -9.30 -9.76
CA TRP A 129 -3.81 -8.86 -9.25
C TRP A 129 -3.73 -8.77 -7.73
N GLY A 130 -4.86 -8.63 -7.02
CA GLY A 130 -4.87 -8.34 -5.58
C GLY A 130 -4.19 -9.39 -4.71
N TYR A 131 -4.13 -10.64 -5.16
CA TYR A 131 -3.41 -11.72 -4.46
C TYR A 131 -1.91 -11.75 -4.76
N ASP A 132 -1.43 -10.97 -5.75
CA ASP A 132 -0.01 -10.87 -6.04
C ASP A 132 0.71 -10.04 -4.98
N LYS A 133 2.01 -10.28 -4.80
CA LYS A 133 2.82 -9.56 -3.83
C LYS A 133 3.21 -8.18 -4.34
N TYR A 134 3.24 -7.24 -3.40
CA TYR A 134 3.85 -5.94 -3.53
C TYR A 134 4.73 -5.72 -2.28
N GLY A 135 6.00 -5.98 -2.42
CA GLY A 135 6.91 -6.12 -1.28
C GLY A 135 6.54 -7.32 -0.41
N ASP A 136 6.45 -7.10 0.89
CA ASP A 136 6.14 -8.15 1.85
C ASP A 136 4.65 -8.46 1.94
N ASP A 137 3.79 -7.56 1.44
CA ASP A 137 2.34 -7.71 1.54
C ASP A 137 1.67 -7.99 0.17
N TYR A 138 0.36 -7.99 0.11
CA TYR A 138 -0.44 -8.16 -1.09
C TYR A 138 -0.74 -6.80 -1.75
N ILE A 139 -0.90 -6.79 -3.08
CA ILE A 139 -1.41 -5.58 -3.78
C ILE A 139 -2.76 -5.16 -3.19
N ALA A 140 -3.59 -6.13 -2.78
CA ALA A 140 -4.86 -5.86 -2.11
C ALA A 140 -4.73 -5.03 -0.82
N VAL A 141 -3.57 -5.06 -0.15
CA VAL A 141 -3.31 -4.36 1.12
C VAL A 141 -2.56 -3.06 0.87
N ASP A 142 -1.40 -3.12 0.23
CA ASP A 142 -0.45 -1.99 0.09
C ASP A 142 -0.48 -1.32 -1.30
N GLY A 143 -1.30 -1.82 -2.22
CA GLY A 143 -1.29 -1.44 -3.63
C GLY A 143 -2.08 -0.19 -4.01
N CYS A 144 -2.48 0.68 -3.08
CA CYS A 144 -3.30 1.85 -3.40
C CYS A 144 -2.61 2.83 -4.38
N ALA A 145 -1.34 3.14 -4.18
CA ALA A 145 -0.59 4.04 -5.06
C ALA A 145 -0.34 3.46 -6.46
N PRO A 146 0.20 2.22 -6.63
CA PRO A 146 0.38 1.64 -7.95
C PRO A 146 -0.96 1.42 -8.67
N THR A 147 -2.05 1.10 -7.96
CA THR A 147 -3.38 0.98 -8.57
C THR A 147 -3.89 2.35 -9.03
N SER A 148 -3.72 3.41 -8.24
CA SER A 148 -4.08 4.77 -8.63
C SER A 148 -3.29 5.24 -9.85
N LEU A 149 -2.00 4.98 -9.90
CA LEU A 149 -1.16 5.33 -11.04
C LEU A 149 -1.56 4.54 -12.30
N SER A 150 -1.86 3.25 -12.16
CA SER A 150 -2.36 2.40 -13.26
C SER A 150 -3.66 2.93 -13.84
N MET A 151 -4.65 3.32 -13.00
CA MET A 151 -5.91 3.93 -13.46
C MET A 151 -5.66 5.13 -14.35
N VAL A 152 -4.82 6.06 -13.90
CA VAL A 152 -4.52 7.29 -14.65
C VAL A 152 -3.71 7.00 -15.90
N ALA A 153 -2.73 6.09 -15.84
CA ALA A 153 -1.93 5.70 -17.00
C ALA A 153 -2.80 5.10 -18.12
N VAL A 154 -3.67 4.15 -17.77
CA VAL A 154 -4.60 3.55 -18.73
C VAL A 154 -5.58 4.58 -19.29
N GLY A 155 -6.17 5.41 -18.44
CA GLY A 155 -7.15 6.42 -18.86
C GLY A 155 -6.59 7.45 -19.83
N LEU A 156 -5.37 7.96 -19.56
CA LEU A 156 -4.75 9.01 -20.38
C LEU A 156 -4.03 8.49 -21.63
N THR A 157 -3.44 7.29 -21.55
CA THR A 157 -2.63 6.75 -22.67
C THR A 157 -3.40 5.77 -23.57
N GLY A 158 -4.45 5.12 -23.04
CA GLY A 158 -5.15 4.01 -23.69
C GLY A 158 -4.36 2.69 -23.67
N ASN A 159 -3.20 2.66 -23.01
CA ASN A 159 -2.38 1.45 -22.94
C ASN A 159 -2.91 0.49 -21.87
N THR A 160 -3.63 -0.55 -22.30
CA THR A 160 -4.21 -1.55 -21.40
C THR A 160 -3.23 -2.61 -20.89
N ASP A 161 -1.94 -2.51 -21.22
CA ASP A 161 -0.91 -3.37 -20.64
C ASP A 161 -0.43 -2.84 -19.28
N ILE A 162 -0.72 -1.56 -18.95
CA ILE A 162 -0.34 -0.90 -17.70
C ILE A 162 -1.36 -1.24 -16.58
N ASN A 163 -1.50 -2.53 -16.25
CA ASN A 163 -2.39 -2.96 -15.16
C ASN A 163 -1.72 -2.77 -13.78
N PRO A 164 -2.49 -2.85 -12.65
CA PRO A 164 -1.94 -2.65 -11.30
C PRO A 164 -0.76 -3.56 -10.94
N LEU A 165 -0.71 -4.81 -11.42
CA LEU A 165 0.44 -5.71 -11.19
C LEU A 165 1.70 -5.18 -11.86
N VAL A 166 1.60 -4.70 -13.11
CA VAL A 166 2.75 -4.12 -13.83
C VAL A 166 3.31 -2.92 -13.11
N VAL A 167 2.43 -2.03 -12.62
CA VAL A 167 2.88 -0.84 -11.87
C VAL A 167 3.45 -1.21 -10.51
N SER A 168 2.87 -2.20 -9.81
CA SER A 168 3.40 -2.68 -8.53
C SER A 168 4.79 -3.31 -8.67
N ASN A 169 5.00 -4.15 -9.70
CA ASN A 169 6.30 -4.73 -9.98
C ASN A 169 7.35 -3.64 -10.29
N TYR A 170 7.01 -2.70 -11.19
CA TYR A 170 7.89 -1.57 -11.47
C TYR A 170 8.23 -0.77 -10.21
N ALA A 171 7.24 -0.49 -9.37
CA ALA A 171 7.45 0.26 -8.14
C ALA A 171 8.38 -0.47 -7.17
N TYR A 172 8.24 -1.76 -7.02
CA TYR A 172 9.12 -2.59 -6.19
C TYR A 172 10.54 -2.63 -6.75
N ASP A 173 10.68 -2.96 -8.04
CA ASP A 173 11.99 -3.12 -8.70
C ASP A 173 12.82 -1.83 -8.76
N ASN A 174 12.15 -0.66 -8.69
CA ASN A 174 12.79 0.65 -8.76
C ASN A 174 12.84 1.38 -7.41
N GLY A 175 12.60 0.68 -6.29
CA GLY A 175 12.78 1.23 -4.94
C GLY A 175 11.71 2.23 -4.50
N PHE A 176 10.51 2.19 -5.10
CA PHE A 176 9.38 3.00 -4.67
C PHE A 176 8.53 2.34 -3.59
N TYR A 177 8.74 1.04 -3.33
CA TYR A 177 8.11 0.35 -2.20
C TYR A 177 8.80 0.73 -0.88
N VAL A 178 8.00 0.92 0.16
CA VAL A 178 8.48 1.20 1.52
C VAL A 178 7.82 0.22 2.47
N GLU A 179 8.64 -0.62 3.12
CA GLU A 179 8.18 -1.65 4.04
C GLU A 179 7.28 -1.06 5.14
N GLY A 180 6.10 -1.67 5.34
CA GLY A 180 5.11 -1.25 6.33
C GLY A 180 4.37 0.06 6.01
N VAL A 181 4.62 0.66 4.85
CA VAL A 181 3.98 1.92 4.40
C VAL A 181 3.28 1.77 3.05
N GLY A 182 3.79 0.85 2.20
CA GLY A 182 3.33 0.62 0.83
C GLY A 182 4.20 1.36 -0.19
N SER A 183 3.86 2.59 -0.59
CA SER A 183 4.60 3.31 -1.63
C SER A 183 5.10 4.67 -1.16
N SER A 184 6.33 5.01 -1.58
CA SER A 184 6.83 6.38 -1.48
C SER A 184 6.09 7.31 -2.46
N TRP A 185 5.99 8.59 -2.12
CA TRP A 185 5.36 9.59 -2.99
C TRP A 185 6.09 9.76 -4.33
N SER A 186 7.38 9.40 -4.37
CA SER A 186 8.19 9.46 -5.58
C SER A 186 7.71 8.51 -6.68
N LEU A 187 6.93 7.47 -6.37
CA LEU A 187 6.24 6.68 -7.38
C LEU A 187 5.34 7.57 -8.26
N ILE A 188 4.65 8.54 -7.65
CA ILE A 188 3.78 9.46 -8.38
C ILE A 188 4.58 10.62 -8.99
N SER A 189 5.46 11.26 -8.22
CA SER A 189 6.17 12.46 -8.69
C SER A 189 7.24 12.18 -9.75
N THR A 190 7.86 11.01 -9.75
CA THR A 190 8.94 10.65 -10.69
C THR A 190 8.68 9.35 -11.45
N GLY A 191 8.14 8.33 -10.79
CA GLY A 191 7.87 7.00 -11.39
C GLY A 191 6.80 7.05 -12.49
N ALA A 192 5.84 7.96 -12.43
CA ALA A 192 4.79 8.13 -13.42
C ALA A 192 5.32 8.32 -14.85
N ARG A 193 6.50 8.92 -15.00
CA ARG A 193 7.14 9.16 -16.29
C ARG A 193 7.42 7.88 -17.07
N HIS A 194 7.73 6.79 -16.39
CA HIS A 194 7.92 5.48 -17.01
C HIS A 194 6.68 5.01 -17.80
N PHE A 195 5.50 5.41 -17.36
CA PHE A 195 4.22 5.04 -17.97
C PHE A 195 3.68 6.08 -18.97
N GLY A 196 4.52 7.00 -19.44
CA GLY A 196 4.14 8.03 -20.42
C GLY A 196 3.35 9.19 -19.81
N LEU A 197 3.53 9.46 -18.52
CA LEU A 197 2.83 10.51 -17.79
C LEU A 197 3.78 11.58 -17.30
N ASP A 198 3.33 12.84 -17.35
CA ASP A 198 3.92 13.96 -16.62
C ASP A 198 3.16 14.15 -15.30
N SER A 199 3.91 14.44 -14.22
CA SER A 199 3.40 14.61 -12.87
C SER A 199 3.88 15.92 -12.29
N GLN A 200 2.94 16.81 -11.97
CA GLN A 200 3.21 18.13 -11.40
C GLN A 200 2.56 18.23 -10.02
N GLU A 201 3.38 18.46 -8.99
CA GLU A 201 2.87 18.75 -7.66
C GLU A 201 2.09 20.06 -7.64
N LEU A 202 0.95 20.05 -6.97
CA LEU A 202 0.05 21.19 -6.87
C LEU A 202 0.07 21.80 -5.47
N SER A 203 -0.22 23.08 -5.37
CA SER A 203 -0.53 23.70 -4.08
C SER A 203 -1.90 23.22 -3.60
N LEU A 204 -2.02 22.86 -2.32
CA LEU A 204 -3.28 22.44 -1.72
C LEU A 204 -4.18 23.69 -1.53
N SER A 205 -5.04 23.92 -2.51
CA SER A 205 -6.05 24.99 -2.47
C SER A 205 -7.28 24.58 -3.28
N LYS A 206 -8.44 25.12 -2.92
CA LYS A 206 -9.69 24.92 -3.64
C LYS A 206 -9.56 25.29 -5.11
N SER A 207 -8.97 26.45 -5.41
CA SER A 207 -8.79 26.94 -6.78
C SER A 207 -7.90 25.98 -7.60
N SER A 208 -6.78 25.52 -7.03
CA SER A 208 -5.85 24.63 -7.71
C SER A 208 -6.52 23.27 -8.05
N ILE A 209 -7.26 22.68 -7.11
CA ILE A 209 -7.97 21.43 -7.34
C ILE A 209 -9.04 21.60 -8.43
N LEU A 210 -9.93 22.58 -8.27
CA LEU A 210 -11.06 22.74 -9.18
C LEU A 210 -10.61 23.12 -10.59
N SER A 211 -9.72 24.10 -10.75
CA SER A 211 -9.22 24.49 -12.09
C SER A 211 -8.47 23.37 -12.81
N THR A 212 -7.76 22.50 -12.08
CA THR A 212 -7.07 21.35 -12.66
C THR A 212 -8.09 20.33 -13.18
N LEU A 213 -9.13 20.02 -12.41
CA LEU A 213 -10.18 19.08 -12.81
C LEU A 213 -11.08 19.66 -13.93
N GLU A 214 -11.39 20.96 -13.91
CA GLU A 214 -12.10 21.67 -14.98
C GLU A 214 -11.34 21.64 -16.31
N ALA A 215 -10.00 21.68 -16.25
CA ALA A 215 -9.14 21.53 -17.42
C ALA A 215 -9.05 20.06 -17.92
N GLY A 216 -9.77 19.12 -17.30
CA GLY A 216 -9.80 17.70 -17.69
C GLY A 216 -8.58 16.90 -17.22
N ASN A 217 -7.74 17.42 -16.34
CA ASN A 217 -6.59 16.70 -15.82
C ASN A 217 -6.96 15.98 -14.51
N PRO A 218 -6.75 14.65 -14.41
CA PRO A 218 -6.91 13.94 -13.15
C PRO A 218 -5.83 14.34 -12.14
N ILE A 219 -6.17 14.19 -10.86
CA ILE A 219 -5.25 14.45 -9.76
C ILE A 219 -5.11 13.16 -8.95
N ILE A 220 -3.87 12.69 -8.74
CA ILE A 220 -3.59 11.67 -7.73
C ILE A 220 -3.36 12.41 -6.42
N VAL A 221 -4.05 11.99 -5.35
CA VAL A 221 -3.89 12.53 -4.01
C VAL A 221 -3.45 11.47 -3.02
N THR A 222 -2.62 11.84 -2.05
CA THR A 222 -2.43 11.06 -0.83
C THR A 222 -3.16 11.75 0.32
N VAL A 223 -3.99 10.99 1.04
CA VAL A 223 -4.79 11.47 2.17
C VAL A 223 -4.33 10.82 3.47
N GLY A 224 -4.46 11.55 4.56
CA GLY A 224 -4.23 11.06 5.91
C GLY A 224 -5.50 10.53 6.56
N PRO A 225 -5.45 10.23 7.89
CA PRO A 225 -6.59 9.76 8.64
C PRO A 225 -7.81 10.70 8.50
N GLY A 226 -8.96 10.10 8.18
CA GLY A 226 -10.21 10.84 7.94
C GLY A 226 -11.27 9.96 7.30
N THR A 227 -11.91 10.48 6.28
CA THR A 227 -13.04 9.86 5.58
C THR A 227 -12.66 8.57 4.83
N PHE A 228 -11.47 8.55 4.22
CA PHE A 228 -11.06 7.48 3.29
C PHE A 228 -10.18 6.43 3.95
N THR A 229 -9.53 6.76 5.05
CA THR A 229 -8.55 5.88 5.70
C THR A 229 -8.35 6.23 7.16
N SER A 230 -7.88 5.27 7.95
CA SER A 230 -7.42 5.50 9.33
C SER A 230 -5.90 5.78 9.42
N THR A 231 -5.15 5.61 8.32
CA THR A 231 -3.69 5.75 8.29
C THR A 231 -3.24 6.68 7.17
N GLY A 232 -2.98 6.14 5.99
CA GLY A 232 -2.65 6.84 4.76
C GLY A 232 -3.26 6.11 3.58
N HIS A 233 -3.59 6.84 2.50
CA HIS A 233 -4.21 6.24 1.32
C HIS A 233 -3.97 7.08 0.08
N PHE A 234 -3.91 6.44 -1.09
CA PHE A 234 -3.89 7.10 -2.39
C PHE A 234 -5.19 6.87 -3.12
N LEU A 235 -5.72 7.92 -3.74
CA LEU A 235 -6.88 7.85 -4.62
C LEU A 235 -6.77 8.86 -5.75
N VAL A 236 -7.66 8.78 -6.73
CA VAL A 236 -7.67 9.62 -7.93
C VAL A 236 -8.89 10.53 -7.92
N LEU A 237 -8.70 11.84 -8.04
CA LEU A 237 -9.76 12.77 -8.39
C LEU A 237 -9.89 12.78 -9.91
N THR A 238 -11.06 12.40 -10.44
CA THR A 238 -11.24 12.12 -11.88
C THR A 238 -11.98 13.21 -12.63
N GLY A 239 -12.61 14.17 -11.93
CA GLY A 239 -13.37 15.24 -12.55
C GLY A 239 -14.41 15.84 -11.61
N LEU A 240 -15.30 16.65 -12.16
CA LEU A 240 -16.37 17.33 -11.44
C LEU A 240 -17.74 16.84 -11.89
N THR A 241 -18.71 16.93 -10.99
CA THR A 241 -20.14 16.82 -11.28
C THR A 241 -20.68 18.17 -11.74
N SER A 242 -21.90 18.20 -12.28
CA SER A 242 -22.57 19.44 -12.69
C SER A 242 -22.84 20.41 -11.54
N ASP A 243 -22.92 19.91 -10.29
CA ASP A 243 -23.07 20.71 -9.07
C ASP A 243 -21.72 21.04 -8.40
N GLY A 244 -20.59 20.79 -9.10
CA GLY A 244 -19.24 21.18 -8.67
C GLY A 244 -18.60 20.28 -7.63
N LYS A 245 -19.17 19.10 -7.35
CA LYS A 245 -18.56 18.09 -6.48
C LYS A 245 -17.52 17.28 -7.19
N ILE A 246 -16.57 16.75 -6.47
CA ILE A 246 -15.44 15.97 -6.98
C ILE A 246 -15.86 14.50 -7.16
N LYS A 247 -15.64 13.96 -8.35
CA LYS A 247 -15.69 12.52 -8.64
C LYS A 247 -14.35 11.89 -8.32
N ILE A 248 -14.37 10.69 -7.76
CA ILE A 248 -13.14 9.98 -7.41
C ILE A 248 -13.14 8.53 -7.90
N ASN A 249 -11.94 7.99 -8.08
CA ASN A 249 -11.68 6.56 -8.10
C ASN A 249 -10.84 6.20 -6.88
N ASP A 250 -11.45 5.51 -5.92
CA ASP A 250 -10.81 4.99 -4.73
C ASP A 250 -10.44 3.52 -4.97
N PRO A 251 -9.14 3.17 -5.03
CA PRO A 251 -8.71 1.79 -5.30
C PRO A 251 -9.12 0.81 -4.21
N ASN A 252 -9.54 1.28 -3.04
CA ASN A 252 -9.97 0.41 -1.95
C ASN A 252 -11.50 0.36 -1.77
N SER A 253 -12.28 1.22 -2.43
CA SER A 253 -13.74 1.27 -2.19
C SER A 253 -14.56 1.62 -3.43
N LYS A 254 -15.42 0.68 -3.84
CA LYS A 254 -16.48 0.94 -4.83
C LYS A 254 -17.48 1.97 -4.31
N TYR A 255 -17.80 1.86 -3.00
CA TYR A 255 -18.75 2.75 -2.36
C TYR A 255 -18.28 4.21 -2.39
N ASN A 256 -17.03 4.47 -2.04
CA ASN A 256 -16.47 5.82 -2.13
C ASN A 256 -16.43 6.33 -3.58
N SER A 257 -16.07 5.45 -4.52
CA SER A 257 -16.01 5.76 -5.95
C SER A 257 -17.38 6.00 -6.58
N SER A 258 -18.46 5.48 -5.99
CA SER A 258 -19.83 5.68 -6.47
C SER A 258 -20.44 7.02 -6.06
N LYS A 259 -19.73 7.79 -5.22
CA LYS A 259 -20.18 9.08 -4.68
C LYS A 259 -19.39 10.24 -5.27
N SER A 260 -19.95 11.42 -5.11
CA SER A 260 -19.23 12.69 -5.30
C SER A 260 -19.00 13.37 -3.96
N TRP A 261 -17.93 14.14 -3.86
CA TRP A 261 -17.39 14.66 -2.60
C TRP A 261 -17.19 16.18 -2.65
N ASP A 262 -17.44 16.84 -1.55
CA ASP A 262 -17.13 18.27 -1.42
C ASP A 262 -15.61 18.49 -1.40
N VAL A 263 -15.15 19.57 -2.02
CA VAL A 263 -13.71 19.91 -2.06
C VAL A 263 -13.12 20.09 -0.67
N ASP A 264 -13.92 20.49 0.32
CA ASP A 264 -13.48 20.73 1.69
C ASP A 264 -12.99 19.45 2.39
N VAL A 265 -13.50 18.27 1.98
CA VAL A 265 -12.97 16.99 2.46
C VAL A 265 -11.49 16.83 2.06
N PHE A 266 -11.17 17.14 0.81
CA PHE A 266 -9.80 17.06 0.31
C PHE A 266 -8.89 18.14 0.89
N LEU A 267 -9.39 19.37 1.07
CA LEU A 267 -8.62 20.43 1.73
C LEU A 267 -8.20 20.04 3.15
N LYS A 268 -9.04 19.29 3.86
CA LYS A 268 -8.78 18.85 5.23
C LYS A 268 -7.87 17.63 5.31
N GLU A 269 -8.04 16.64 4.42
CA GLU A 269 -7.45 15.31 4.58
C GLU A 269 -6.22 15.08 3.70
N THR A 270 -6.03 15.84 2.60
CA THR A 270 -4.89 15.68 1.67
C THR A 270 -3.56 16.03 2.35
N ARG A 271 -2.58 15.18 2.11
CA ARG A 271 -1.17 15.36 2.52
C ARG A 271 -0.30 15.84 1.37
N ASN A 272 -0.57 15.35 0.17
CA ASN A 272 0.02 15.83 -1.07
C ASN A 272 -0.85 15.50 -2.28
N LEU A 273 -0.67 16.20 -3.40
CA LEU A 273 -1.47 16.03 -4.61
C LEU A 273 -0.67 16.39 -5.86
N TRP A 274 -0.93 15.65 -6.95
CA TRP A 274 -0.24 15.80 -8.23
C TRP A 274 -1.25 15.83 -9.38
N LYS A 275 -1.18 16.87 -10.20
CA LYS A 275 -1.81 16.88 -11.51
C LYS A 275 -1.09 15.89 -12.40
N ILE A 276 -1.82 15.04 -13.08
CA ILE A 276 -1.27 14.09 -14.04
C ILE A 276 -1.76 14.45 -15.45
N SER A 277 -0.81 14.44 -16.39
CA SER A 277 -1.11 14.62 -17.80
C SER A 277 -0.31 13.63 -18.66
N LYS A 278 -0.73 13.41 -19.90
CA LYS A 278 0.05 12.62 -20.85
C LYS A 278 1.30 13.41 -21.27
N LEU A 279 2.45 12.71 -21.41
CA LEU A 279 3.70 13.26 -21.98
C LEU A 279 3.55 13.62 -23.44
#